data_042482507bd7fce8f96d3761ce5251b4
#
_entry.id   042482507bd7fce8f96d3761ce5251b4
#
_cell.length_a   1.000
_cell.length_b   1.000
_cell.length_c   1.000
_cell.angle_alpha   90.00
_cell.angle_beta   90.00
_cell.angle_gamma   90.00
#
_symmetry.space_group_name_H-M   'P 1'
#
loop_
_entity.id
_entity.type
_entity.pdbx_description
1 polymer ?
#
loop_
_entity_poly.entity_id
_entity_poly.type
_entity_poly.pdbx_seq_one_letter_code
_entity_poly.pdbx_strand_id
1 'polypeptide(L)' 'MKPYKTITFGMAEFAYARHLRDELGHTGEIIYPNKDTSKQDRDGVWLLLTITGERLGTVSPDGTVRTT' A
#
# COMPACT_ATOMS: atom_id res chain seq x y z
N MET A 1 8.49 -21.80 10.34
CA MET A 1 7.82 -21.09 9.95
C MET A 1 8.08 -19.86 9.92
N LYS A 2 7.92 -19.28 9.31
CA LYS A 2 8.16 -18.14 9.30
C LYS A 2 7.37 -17.23 9.42
N PRO A 3 7.55 -16.55 9.91
CA PRO A 3 6.62 -15.72 10.28
C PRO A 3 6.58 -14.52 9.50
N TYR A 4 5.64 -14.37 8.70
CA TYR A 4 5.38 -13.12 8.21
C TYR A 4 4.64 -12.36 9.24
N LYS A 5 5.01 -11.13 9.46
CA LYS A 5 4.15 -10.21 10.14
C LYS A 5 3.14 -9.76 9.14
N THR A 6 1.90 -10.00 9.40
CA THR A 6 0.80 -9.51 8.58
C THR A 6 0.59 -8.04 8.88
N ILE A 7 0.66 -7.19 7.87
CA ILE A 7 0.41 -5.77 8.07
C ILE A 7 -1.06 -5.46 7.81
N THR A 8 -1.57 -4.46 8.54
CA THR A 8 -2.95 -4.02 8.38
C THR A 8 -3.04 -3.06 7.19
N PHE A 9 -4.28 -2.79 6.75
CA PHE A 9 -4.49 -1.82 5.69
C PHE A 9 -3.93 -0.45 6.09
N GLY A 10 -4.13 -0.03 7.34
CA GLY A 10 -3.62 1.26 7.80
C GLY A 10 -2.11 1.37 7.70
N MET A 11 -1.41 0.29 8.04
CA MET A 11 0.05 0.26 7.93
C MET A 11 0.48 0.32 6.46
N ALA A 12 -0.23 -0.39 5.59
CA ALA A 12 0.07 -0.37 4.17
C ALA A 12 -0.16 1.01 3.57
N GLU A 13 -1.26 1.65 3.96
CA GLU A 13 -1.59 2.99 3.49
C GLU A 13 -0.52 3.99 3.93
N PHE A 14 -0.10 3.89 5.18
CA PHE A 14 0.94 4.77 5.70
C PHE A 14 2.26 4.59 4.95
N ALA A 15 2.65 3.34 4.72
CA ALA A 15 3.89 3.04 4.01
C ALA A 15 3.84 3.58 2.58
N TYR A 16 2.69 3.45 1.92
CA TYR A 16 2.50 3.95 0.57
C TYR A 16 2.64 5.48 0.54
N ALA A 17 1.97 6.18 1.45
CA ALA A 17 2.03 7.65 1.47
C ALA A 17 3.45 8.13 1.78
N ARG A 18 4.13 7.47 2.70
CA ARG A 18 5.49 7.83 3.04
C ARG A 18 6.43 7.61 1.87
N HIS A 19 6.23 6.52 1.14
CA HIS A 19 7.04 6.22 -0.03
C HIS A 19 6.90 7.33 -1.09
N LEU A 20 5.68 7.80 -1.32
CA LEU A 20 5.47 8.86 -2.30
C LEU A 20 6.20 10.14 -1.90
N ARG A 21 6.19 10.48 -0.61
CA ARG A 21 6.86 11.68 -0.15
C ARG A 21 8.37 11.54 -0.16
N ASP A 22 8.88 10.43 0.39
CA ASP A 22 10.30 10.28 0.65
C ASP A 22 11.08 9.80 -0.55
N GLU A 23 10.52 8.89 -1.33
CA GLU A 23 11.24 8.30 -2.45
C GLU A 23 10.96 8.98 -3.77
N LEU A 24 9.74 9.45 -3.96
CA LEU A 24 9.35 10.04 -5.23
C LEU A 24 9.26 11.56 -5.17
N GLY A 25 9.46 12.15 -3.99
CA GLY A 25 9.43 13.59 -3.85
C GLY A 25 8.07 14.23 -4.14
N HIS A 26 7.01 13.45 -3.96
CA HIS A 26 5.66 13.94 -4.24
C HIS A 26 5.28 15.03 -3.26
N THR A 27 4.96 16.21 -3.75
CA THR A 27 4.60 17.35 -2.90
C THR A 27 3.14 17.75 -3.04
N GLY A 28 2.44 17.17 -3.98
CA GLY A 28 1.04 17.50 -4.18
C GLY A 28 0.12 16.64 -3.34
N GLU A 29 -1.15 16.67 -3.70
CA GLU A 29 -2.14 15.88 -3.03
C GLU A 29 -1.92 14.39 -3.29
N ILE A 30 -1.99 13.59 -2.25
CA ILE A 30 -1.84 12.15 -2.37
C ILE A 30 -3.22 11.53 -2.45
N ILE A 31 -3.43 10.67 -3.45
CA ILE A 31 -4.67 9.92 -3.56
C ILE A 31 -4.52 8.69 -2.67
N TYR A 32 -5.30 8.63 -1.61
CA TYR A 32 -5.21 7.53 -0.66
C TYR A 32 -6.00 6.32 -1.12
N PRO A 33 -5.51 5.11 -0.81
CA PRO A 33 -6.24 3.90 -1.18
C PRO A 33 -7.51 3.76 -0.35
N ASN A 34 -8.47 3.02 -0.90
CA ASN A 34 -9.72 2.76 -0.23
C ASN A 34 -9.70 1.35 0.35
N LYS A 35 -10.06 1.22 1.61
CA LYS A 35 -9.98 -0.06 2.30
C LYS A 35 -10.92 -1.10 1.71
N ASP A 36 -12.12 -0.68 1.29
CA ASP A 36 -13.12 -1.63 0.82
C ASP A 36 -12.79 -2.21 -0.54
N THR A 37 -12.06 -1.46 -1.37
CA THR A 37 -11.67 -1.94 -2.70
C THR A 37 -10.30 -2.57 -2.70
N SER A 38 -9.43 -2.20 -1.77
CA SER A 38 -8.08 -2.76 -1.68
C SER A 38 -8.13 -4.19 -1.19
N LYS A 39 -7.14 -5.00 -1.59
CA LYS A 39 -7.12 -6.43 -1.27
C LYS A 39 -5.77 -6.85 -0.76
N GLN A 40 -5.78 -7.86 0.09
CA GLN A 40 -4.55 -8.44 0.60
C GLN A 40 -4.49 -9.90 0.13
N ASP A 41 -3.35 -10.32 -0.42
CA ASP A 41 -3.23 -11.69 -0.88
C ASP A 41 -2.76 -12.60 0.27
N ARG A 42 -2.60 -13.89 -0.03
CA ARG A 42 -2.24 -14.87 1.00
C ARG A 42 -0.84 -14.65 1.56
N ASP A 43 0.01 -13.96 0.83
CA ASP A 43 1.37 -13.66 1.29
C ASP A 43 1.42 -12.38 2.11
N GLY A 44 0.29 -11.74 2.30
CA GLY A 44 0.20 -10.53 3.08
C GLY A 44 0.44 -9.25 2.30
N VAL A 45 0.65 -9.35 0.99
CA VAL A 45 0.88 -8.16 0.16
C VAL A 45 -0.44 -7.45 -0.11
N TRP A 46 -0.49 -6.16 0.21
CA TRP A 46 -1.66 -5.35 -0.07
C TRP A 46 -1.63 -4.79 -1.47
N LEU A 47 -2.70 -5.00 -2.20
CA LEU A 47 -2.91 -4.33 -3.48
C LEU A 47 -3.81 -3.14 -3.19
N LEU A 48 -3.24 -1.94 -3.29
CA LEU A 48 -3.94 -0.71 -2.94
C LEU A 48 -4.68 -0.16 -4.15
N LEU A 49 -5.98 0.01 -3.99
CA LEU A 49 -6.87 0.48 -5.05
C LEU A 49 -7.63 1.71 -4.59
N THR A 50 -8.02 2.55 -5.55
CA THR A 50 -8.89 3.68 -5.25
C THR A 50 -10.32 3.20 -5.04
N ILE A 51 -11.19 4.10 -4.62
CA ILE A 51 -12.60 3.75 -4.43
C ILE A 51 -13.24 3.28 -5.72
N THR A 52 -12.71 3.69 -6.88
CA THR A 52 -13.23 3.26 -8.17
C THR A 52 -12.52 2.02 -8.70
N GLY A 53 -11.56 1.49 -7.94
CA GLY A 53 -10.87 0.26 -8.32
C GLY A 53 -9.61 0.45 -9.14
N GLU A 54 -9.12 1.67 -9.26
CA GLU A 54 -7.89 1.92 -9.98
C GLU A 54 -6.69 1.52 -9.13
N ARG A 55 -5.71 0.89 -9.75
CA ARG A 55 -4.54 0.40 -9.04
C ARG A 55 -3.57 1.52 -8.70
N LEU A 56 -3.22 1.62 -7.42
CA LEU A 56 -2.26 2.61 -6.95
C LEU A 56 -0.87 1.99 -6.77
N GLY A 57 -0.82 0.77 -6.23
CA GLY A 57 0.45 0.11 -6.00
C GLY A 57 0.28 -1.06 -5.06
N THR A 58 1.40 -1.63 -4.62
CA THR A 58 1.39 -2.74 -3.68
C THR A 58 2.33 -2.46 -2.53
N VAL A 59 2.01 -3.02 -1.36
CA VAL A 59 2.84 -2.91 -0.17
C VAL A 59 3.02 -4.31 0.42
N SER A 60 4.27 -4.74 0.54
CA SER A 60 4.59 -6.05 1.09
C SER A 60 4.69 -5.98 2.61
N PRO A 61 4.57 -7.13 3.30
CA PRO A 61 4.67 -7.14 4.77
C PRO A 61 6.00 -6.60 5.31
N ASP A 62 7.06 -6.63 4.51
CA ASP A 62 8.35 -6.10 4.93
C ASP A 62 8.47 -4.59 4.72
N GLY A 63 7.42 -3.96 4.22
CA GLY A 63 7.41 -2.52 4.00
C GLY A 63 7.79 -2.08 2.59
N THR A 64 8.09 -3.02 1.71
CA THR A 64 8.45 -2.68 0.33
C THR A 64 7.22 -2.15 -0.41
N VAL A 65 7.33 -0.96 -0.99
CA VAL A 65 6.24 -0.34 -1.72
C VAL A 65 6.60 -0.31 -3.20
N ARG A 66 5.66 -0.75 -4.04
CA ARG A 66 5.80 -0.64 -5.49
C ARG A 66 4.62 0.13 -6.03
N THR A 67 4.91 1.20 -6.77
CA THR A 67 3.86 1.97 -7.40
C THR A 67 3.70 1.52 -8.84
N THR A 68 2.53 1.73 -9.39
CA THR A 68 2.28 1.35 -10.79
C THR A 68 2.73 2.42 -11.76
#